data_4456f6cd482e10bfa3bf5c134295e3d0
#
_entry.id   4456f6cd482e10bfa3bf5c134295e3d0
#
_cell.length_a   1.000
_cell.length_b   1.000
_cell.length_c   1.000
_cell.angle_alpha   90.00
_cell.angle_beta   90.00
_cell.angle_gamma   90.00
#
_symmetry.space_group_name_H-M   'P 1'
#
loop_
_entity.id
_entity.type
_entity.pdbx_description
1 polymer ?
#
loop_
_entity_poly.entity_id
_entity_poly.type
_entity_poly.pdbx_seq_one_letter_code
_entity_poly.pdbx_strand_id
1 'polypeptide(L)'
;MNWRQLRKIFAFYGRFTVSFTQIGYAARRMLWSRVQPDFSGQHWLVTGASGGLGRAIALAAVRGGASVTAAARSAEKLAALAAEAGPALATIRCDFALQQDTEQLLTLLQQKGRRIDVLVNNVGVLLDDFTTTDEGRETSFATNLLTHFQLTEGLIARGLLADGGLVINMSSGGMYNVPLSVRALNAPDAQAYSGVAAYGFHKRAQVVLTTYWQRRHASRRMRFYVMHPGWADTEGVKRSMPRFRRILKSVLRDAWSGSDTAIWLAATRPTQAAEEAIWFDRKARPVHVYERTRHSADTAETLVAYLTAELARLREAA
;
A
#
# COMPACT_ATOMS: atom_id res chain seq x y z
N MET A 1 -9.78 28.10 -5.77
CA MET A 1 -9.47 26.94 -6.63
C MET A 1 -9.44 27.40 -8.08
N ASN A 2 -8.29 27.26 -8.77
CA ASN A 2 -8.07 27.77 -10.12
C ASN A 2 -8.83 26.90 -11.16
N TRP A 3 -9.38 27.51 -12.25
CA TRP A 3 -10.07 26.82 -13.35
C TRP A 3 -9.27 25.66 -13.96
N ARG A 4 -7.94 25.78 -14.04
CA ARG A 4 -7.05 24.70 -14.48
C ARG A 4 -7.06 23.48 -13.54
N GLN A 5 -7.20 23.70 -12.24
CA GLN A 5 -7.31 22.63 -11.25
C GLN A 5 -8.68 21.94 -11.34
N LEU A 6 -9.75 22.70 -11.48
CA LEU A 6 -11.11 22.18 -11.71
C LEU A 6 -11.15 21.28 -12.94
N ARG A 7 -10.59 21.74 -14.07
CA ARG A 7 -10.56 20.97 -15.32
C ARG A 7 -9.78 19.66 -15.19
N LYS A 8 -8.67 19.64 -14.44
CA LYS A 8 -7.90 18.41 -14.14
C LYS A 8 -8.72 17.43 -13.29
N ILE A 9 -9.42 17.94 -12.29
CA ILE A 9 -10.29 17.17 -11.42
C ILE A 9 -11.42 16.55 -12.24
N PHE A 10 -12.14 17.33 -13.03
CA PHE A 10 -13.22 16.83 -13.88
C PHE A 10 -12.74 15.81 -14.91
N ALA A 11 -11.58 16.02 -15.54
CA ALA A 11 -11.02 15.07 -16.49
C ALA A 11 -10.62 13.74 -15.79
N PHE A 12 -10.06 13.80 -14.60
CA PHE A 12 -9.72 12.61 -13.81
C PHE A 12 -10.97 11.86 -13.38
N TYR A 13 -11.93 12.55 -12.78
CA TYR A 13 -13.18 11.92 -12.34
C TYR A 13 -13.98 11.37 -13.52
N GLY A 14 -14.17 12.14 -14.60
CA GLY A 14 -14.88 11.68 -15.79
C GLY A 14 -14.28 10.41 -16.40
N ARG A 15 -12.94 10.31 -16.40
CA ARG A 15 -12.23 9.14 -16.94
C ARG A 15 -12.36 7.90 -16.06
N PHE A 16 -12.36 8.05 -14.74
CA PHE A 16 -12.19 6.94 -13.82
C PHE A 16 -13.44 6.61 -13.00
N THR A 17 -14.48 7.47 -12.97
CA THR A 17 -15.64 7.28 -12.10
C THR A 17 -16.27 5.90 -12.28
N VAL A 18 -16.65 5.52 -13.49
CA VAL A 18 -17.25 4.22 -13.71
C VAL A 18 -16.25 3.10 -13.39
N SER A 19 -15.00 3.26 -13.82
CA SER A 19 -13.99 2.20 -13.70
C SER A 19 -13.60 1.91 -12.25
N PHE A 20 -13.45 2.96 -11.41
CA PHE A 20 -12.94 2.80 -10.05
C PHE A 20 -14.02 2.50 -9.02
N THR A 21 -15.29 2.61 -9.39
CA THR A 21 -16.44 2.33 -8.52
C THR A 21 -16.81 0.86 -8.49
N GLN A 22 -17.77 0.52 -7.64
CA GLN A 22 -18.37 -0.81 -7.53
C GLN A 22 -19.02 -1.25 -8.85
N ILE A 23 -19.56 -0.32 -9.63
CA ILE A 23 -20.18 -0.62 -10.94
C ILE A 23 -19.15 -1.24 -11.89
N GLY A 24 -17.99 -0.57 -12.05
CA GLY A 24 -16.94 -1.08 -12.92
C GLY A 24 -16.32 -2.38 -12.42
N TYR A 25 -16.20 -2.55 -11.10
CA TYR A 25 -15.77 -3.80 -10.50
C TYR A 25 -16.73 -4.94 -10.80
N ALA A 26 -18.04 -4.74 -10.55
CA ALA A 26 -19.07 -5.76 -10.78
C ALA A 26 -19.11 -6.21 -12.25
N ALA A 27 -19.07 -5.26 -13.19
CA ALA A 27 -19.04 -5.57 -14.61
C ALA A 27 -17.82 -6.42 -15.02
N ARG A 28 -16.62 -6.08 -14.52
CA ARG A 28 -15.40 -6.86 -14.81
C ARG A 28 -15.40 -8.22 -14.12
N ARG A 29 -15.94 -8.30 -12.90
CA ARG A 29 -16.03 -9.55 -12.15
C ARG A 29 -16.83 -10.63 -12.87
N MET A 30 -17.84 -10.27 -13.66
CA MET A 30 -18.62 -11.22 -14.47
C MET A 30 -17.77 -11.95 -15.52
N LEU A 31 -16.65 -11.34 -15.92
CA LEU A 31 -15.75 -11.89 -16.95
C LEU A 31 -14.56 -12.66 -16.35
N TRP A 32 -14.45 -12.74 -15.02
CA TRP A 32 -13.30 -13.38 -14.40
C TRP A 32 -13.49 -14.88 -14.18
N SER A 33 -12.44 -15.62 -14.43
CA SER A 33 -12.37 -17.01 -13.99
C SER A 33 -12.41 -17.08 -12.47
N ARG A 34 -13.11 -18.06 -11.94
CA ARG A 34 -13.12 -18.35 -10.51
C ARG A 34 -11.72 -18.83 -10.10
N VAL A 35 -11.19 -18.25 -9.05
CA VAL A 35 -9.96 -18.68 -8.39
C VAL A 35 -10.34 -19.09 -6.98
N GLN A 36 -9.97 -20.29 -6.59
CA GLN A 36 -10.04 -20.74 -5.20
C GLN A 36 -8.65 -20.52 -4.59
N PRO A 37 -8.47 -19.52 -3.71
CA PRO A 37 -7.18 -19.28 -3.08
C PRO A 37 -6.83 -20.44 -2.14
N ASP A 38 -5.66 -21.03 -2.34
CA ASP A 38 -5.04 -21.94 -1.39
C ASP A 38 -3.72 -21.31 -0.91
N PHE A 39 -3.70 -20.95 0.36
CA PHE A 39 -2.54 -20.34 1.03
C PHE A 39 -2.04 -21.24 2.17
N SER A 40 -2.40 -22.51 2.14
CA SER A 40 -1.97 -23.49 3.15
C SER A 40 -0.45 -23.51 3.30
N GLY A 41 0.03 -23.50 4.53
CA GLY A 41 1.47 -23.47 4.84
C GLY A 41 2.14 -22.11 4.71
N GLN A 42 1.48 -21.09 4.13
CA GLN A 42 2.03 -19.74 4.02
C GLN A 42 1.87 -18.94 5.31
N HIS A 43 2.81 -18.02 5.53
CA HIS A 43 2.74 -17.03 6.59
C HIS A 43 2.68 -15.62 5.99
N TRP A 44 1.62 -14.91 6.29
CA TRP A 44 1.38 -13.56 5.80
C TRP A 44 1.64 -12.50 6.86
N LEU A 45 2.24 -11.39 6.47
CA LEU A 45 2.29 -10.16 7.26
C LEU A 45 1.43 -9.10 6.58
N VAL A 46 0.40 -8.62 7.27
CA VAL A 46 -0.52 -7.60 6.74
C VAL A 46 -0.44 -6.36 7.61
N THR A 47 0.00 -5.23 7.03
CA THR A 47 0.07 -3.94 7.74
C THR A 47 -1.24 -3.18 7.64
N GLY A 48 -1.61 -2.43 8.70
CA GLY A 48 -2.89 -1.73 8.76
C GLY A 48 -4.10 -2.67 8.76
N ALA A 49 -3.93 -3.87 9.34
CA ALA A 49 -4.93 -4.95 9.30
C ALA A 49 -6.15 -4.73 10.21
N SER A 50 -6.17 -3.70 11.05
CA SER A 50 -7.26 -3.46 12.01
C SER A 50 -8.56 -2.97 11.39
N GLY A 51 -8.60 -2.66 10.09
CA GLY A 51 -9.80 -2.18 9.41
C GLY A 51 -9.69 -2.13 7.89
N GLY A 52 -10.80 -1.83 7.24
CA GLY A 52 -10.88 -1.61 5.80
C GLY A 52 -10.28 -2.74 4.97
N LEU A 53 -9.46 -2.37 3.99
CA LEU A 53 -8.83 -3.31 3.05
C LEU A 53 -7.90 -4.30 3.76
N GLY A 54 -7.08 -3.82 4.70
CA GLY A 54 -6.13 -4.69 5.42
C GLY A 54 -6.84 -5.78 6.21
N ARG A 55 -7.96 -5.45 6.87
CA ARG A 55 -8.79 -6.44 7.58
C ARG A 55 -9.40 -7.46 6.62
N ALA A 56 -9.93 -7.02 5.49
CA ALA A 56 -10.49 -7.92 4.49
C ALA A 56 -9.41 -8.85 3.90
N ILE A 57 -8.21 -8.35 3.63
CA ILE A 57 -7.07 -9.14 3.15
C ILE A 57 -6.66 -10.18 4.21
N ALA A 58 -6.50 -9.79 5.48
CA ALA A 58 -6.12 -10.70 6.55
C ALA A 58 -7.12 -11.85 6.71
N LEU A 59 -8.42 -11.54 6.74
CA LEU A 59 -9.48 -12.55 6.82
C LEU A 59 -9.53 -13.45 5.59
N ALA A 60 -9.32 -12.90 4.39
CA ALA A 60 -9.28 -13.71 3.17
C ALA A 60 -8.06 -14.65 3.16
N ALA A 61 -6.92 -14.20 3.64
CA ALA A 61 -5.73 -15.03 3.78
C ALA A 61 -5.96 -16.20 4.76
N VAL A 62 -6.56 -15.93 5.92
CA VAL A 62 -6.93 -16.98 6.90
C VAL A 62 -7.91 -17.97 6.30
N ARG A 63 -8.96 -17.51 5.61
CA ARG A 63 -9.94 -18.39 4.93
C ARG A 63 -9.30 -19.25 3.85
N GLY A 64 -8.24 -18.76 3.22
CA GLY A 64 -7.44 -19.52 2.25
C GLY A 64 -6.40 -20.46 2.89
N GLY A 65 -6.36 -20.60 4.22
CA GLY A 65 -5.48 -21.52 4.92
C GLY A 65 -4.13 -20.95 5.37
N ALA A 66 -3.88 -19.64 5.17
CA ALA A 66 -2.66 -19.00 5.66
C ALA A 66 -2.71 -18.78 7.18
N SER A 67 -1.53 -18.80 7.80
CA SER A 67 -1.33 -18.13 9.08
C SER A 67 -1.01 -16.66 8.84
N VAL A 68 -1.58 -15.76 9.66
CA VAL A 68 -1.47 -14.32 9.46
C VAL A 68 -0.90 -13.62 10.68
N THR A 69 0.09 -12.77 10.50
CA THR A 69 0.47 -11.74 11.46
C THR A 69 -0.18 -10.42 11.02
N ALA A 70 -1.17 -9.98 11.78
CA ALA A 70 -1.88 -8.73 11.56
C ALA A 70 -1.22 -7.62 12.39
N ALA A 71 -0.67 -6.60 11.74
CA ALA A 71 -0.01 -5.49 12.43
C ALA A 71 -0.78 -4.19 12.22
N ALA A 72 -1.08 -3.46 13.30
CA ALA A 72 -1.76 -2.18 13.28
C ALA A 72 -1.65 -1.44 14.61
N ARG A 73 -2.04 -0.18 14.63
CA ARG A 73 -1.94 0.71 15.81
C ARG A 73 -2.95 0.39 16.91
N SER A 74 -4.21 0.09 16.54
CA SER A 74 -5.29 -0.12 17.51
C SER A 74 -5.30 -1.54 18.06
N ALA A 75 -4.90 -1.72 19.33
CA ALA A 75 -4.94 -3.00 20.01
C ALA A 75 -6.37 -3.56 20.12
N GLU A 76 -7.35 -2.72 20.38
CA GLU A 76 -8.77 -3.11 20.49
C GLU A 76 -9.28 -3.71 19.17
N LYS A 77 -9.05 -3.02 18.03
CA LYS A 77 -9.49 -3.52 16.72
C LYS A 77 -8.71 -4.77 16.29
N LEU A 78 -7.46 -4.91 16.70
CA LEU A 78 -6.68 -6.12 16.46
C LEU A 78 -7.23 -7.29 17.29
N ALA A 79 -7.62 -7.08 18.55
CA ALA A 79 -8.24 -8.10 19.37
C ALA A 79 -9.57 -8.57 18.77
N ALA A 80 -10.40 -7.64 18.30
CA ALA A 80 -11.65 -7.97 17.61
C ALA A 80 -11.41 -8.77 16.32
N LEU A 81 -10.37 -8.42 15.55
CA LEU A 81 -9.97 -9.18 14.35
C LEU A 81 -9.49 -10.59 14.70
N ALA A 82 -8.70 -10.75 15.76
CA ALA A 82 -8.22 -12.06 16.22
C ALA A 82 -9.37 -12.95 16.69
N ALA A 83 -10.32 -12.40 17.42
CA ALA A 83 -11.52 -13.12 17.86
C ALA A 83 -12.34 -13.64 16.67
N GLU A 84 -12.46 -12.87 15.59
CA GLU A 84 -13.18 -13.28 14.39
C GLU A 84 -12.41 -14.29 13.54
N ALA A 85 -11.10 -14.10 13.40
CA ALA A 85 -10.26 -14.91 12.53
C ALA A 85 -9.83 -16.25 13.15
N GLY A 86 -9.89 -16.35 14.48
CA GLY A 86 -9.46 -17.54 15.22
C GLY A 86 -7.94 -17.71 15.31
N PRO A 87 -7.44 -18.90 15.66
CA PRO A 87 -6.05 -19.14 16.05
C PRO A 87 -5.04 -18.99 14.91
N ALA A 88 -5.48 -18.96 13.66
CA ALA A 88 -4.60 -18.77 12.51
C ALA A 88 -4.11 -17.30 12.36
N LEU A 89 -4.64 -16.37 13.19
CA LEU A 89 -4.26 -14.97 13.15
C LEU A 89 -3.64 -14.52 14.48
N ALA A 90 -2.38 -14.12 14.42
CA ALA A 90 -1.67 -13.43 15.48
C ALA A 90 -1.67 -11.92 15.26
N THR A 91 -1.63 -11.14 16.33
CA THR A 91 -1.63 -9.67 16.25
C THR A 91 -0.36 -9.08 16.82
N ILE A 92 0.10 -7.98 16.25
CA ILE A 92 1.20 -7.15 16.77
C ILE A 92 0.76 -5.70 16.71
N ARG A 93 0.82 -5.01 17.85
CA ARG A 93 0.63 -3.56 17.88
C ARG A 93 1.87 -2.88 17.29
N CYS A 94 1.67 -2.01 16.31
CA CYS A 94 2.73 -1.25 15.65
C CYS A 94 2.13 0.05 15.11
N ASP A 95 2.70 1.20 15.50
CA ASP A 95 2.37 2.48 14.88
C ASP A 95 3.34 2.72 13.71
N PHE A 96 2.87 2.48 12.52
CA PHE A 96 3.64 2.63 11.30
C PHE A 96 3.99 4.09 10.93
N ALA A 97 3.59 5.07 11.74
CA ALA A 97 4.10 6.42 11.66
C ALA A 97 5.47 6.56 12.35
N LEU A 98 5.83 5.58 13.21
CA LEU A 98 7.11 5.54 13.94
C LEU A 98 8.01 4.45 13.34
N GLN A 99 9.20 4.83 12.92
CA GLN A 99 10.18 3.91 12.36
C GLN A 99 10.77 2.99 13.43
N GLN A 100 10.81 3.47 14.67
CA GLN A 100 11.19 2.65 15.82
C GLN A 100 10.23 1.48 16.04
N ASP A 101 8.91 1.70 15.94
CA ASP A 101 7.92 0.62 16.05
C ASP A 101 8.08 -0.41 14.91
N THR A 102 8.37 0.07 13.69
CA THR A 102 8.65 -0.82 12.55
C THR A 102 9.92 -1.65 12.78
N GLU A 103 10.95 -1.07 13.39
CA GLU A 103 12.18 -1.78 13.76
C GLU A 103 11.93 -2.82 14.86
N GLN A 104 11.12 -2.49 15.86
CA GLN A 104 10.68 -3.44 16.89
C GLN A 104 9.88 -4.61 16.28
N LEU A 105 8.98 -4.33 15.33
CA LEU A 105 8.25 -5.37 14.61
C LEU A 105 9.21 -6.31 13.88
N LEU A 106 10.22 -5.79 13.17
CA LEU A 106 11.24 -6.60 12.48
C LEU A 106 12.03 -7.48 13.46
N THR A 107 12.39 -6.93 14.60
CA THR A 107 13.09 -7.66 15.67
C THR A 107 12.23 -8.78 16.26
N LEU A 108 10.97 -8.53 16.55
CA LEU A 108 10.03 -9.55 17.03
C LEU A 108 9.82 -10.67 16.01
N LEU A 109 9.71 -10.33 14.72
CA LEU A 109 9.61 -11.33 13.65
C LEU A 109 10.87 -12.18 13.56
N GLN A 110 12.05 -11.59 13.72
CA GLN A 110 13.32 -12.28 13.72
C GLN A 110 13.45 -13.25 14.91
N GLN A 111 13.03 -12.82 16.10
CA GLN A 111 13.02 -13.67 17.29
C GLN A 111 12.09 -14.89 17.15
N LYS A 112 10.97 -14.72 16.45
CA LYS A 112 10.05 -15.82 16.15
C LYS A 112 10.59 -16.81 15.13
N GLY A 113 11.63 -16.48 14.38
CA GLY A 113 12.32 -17.34 13.43
C GLY A 113 11.50 -17.84 12.25
N ARG A 114 10.27 -17.34 12.08
CA ARG A 114 9.38 -17.77 11.01
C ARG A 114 9.43 -16.79 9.83
N ARG A 115 9.73 -17.31 8.64
CA ARG A 115 9.76 -16.50 7.41
C ARG A 115 8.37 -16.05 7.00
N ILE A 116 8.33 -14.91 6.33
CA ILE A 116 7.14 -14.32 5.72
C ILE A 116 7.09 -14.75 4.25
N ASP A 117 6.02 -15.41 3.84
CA ASP A 117 5.78 -15.79 2.44
C ASP A 117 5.11 -14.66 1.66
N VAL A 118 4.25 -13.89 2.33
CA VAL A 118 3.54 -12.76 1.72
C VAL A 118 3.55 -11.55 2.66
N LEU A 119 4.14 -10.45 2.21
CA LEU A 119 4.01 -9.14 2.83
C LEU A 119 2.95 -8.31 2.09
N VAL A 120 1.97 -7.78 2.82
CA VAL A 120 1.03 -6.79 2.28
C VAL A 120 1.27 -5.44 2.94
N ASN A 121 1.94 -4.56 2.23
CA ASN A 121 2.13 -3.16 2.59
C ASN A 121 0.85 -2.38 2.31
N ASN A 122 -0.12 -2.48 3.24
CA ASN A 122 -1.44 -1.89 3.09
C ASN A 122 -1.62 -0.62 3.94
N VAL A 123 -0.92 -0.48 5.08
CA VAL A 123 -1.08 0.71 5.92
C VAL A 123 -0.94 1.99 5.10
N GLY A 124 -1.80 2.97 5.39
CA GLY A 124 -1.72 4.26 4.72
C GLY A 124 -2.77 5.23 5.26
N VAL A 125 -2.41 6.50 5.23
CA VAL A 125 -3.25 7.61 5.66
C VAL A 125 -3.29 8.68 4.57
N LEU A 126 -4.40 9.41 4.53
CA LEU A 126 -4.50 10.67 3.82
C LEU A 126 -4.90 11.70 4.87
N LEU A 127 -4.05 12.67 5.13
CA LEU A 127 -4.26 13.71 6.13
C LEU A 127 -4.48 15.03 5.42
N ASP A 128 -5.48 15.79 5.85
CA ASP A 128 -5.75 17.11 5.27
C ASP A 128 -4.76 18.15 5.81
N ASP A 129 -4.40 18.03 7.09
CA ASP A 129 -3.49 18.93 7.78
C ASP A 129 -2.08 18.34 7.86
N PHE A 130 -1.08 19.23 7.84
CA PHE A 130 0.30 18.89 8.12
C PHE A 130 0.45 18.48 9.59
N THR A 131 1.03 17.32 9.81
CA THR A 131 1.39 16.84 11.14
C THR A 131 2.74 16.14 11.08
N THR A 132 3.50 16.24 12.17
CA THR A 132 4.77 15.56 12.34
C THR A 132 4.65 14.42 13.34
N THR A 133 5.42 13.38 13.15
CA THR A 133 5.59 12.30 14.12
C THR A 133 6.51 12.72 15.24
N ASP A 134 6.55 11.98 16.35
CA ASP A 134 7.49 12.18 17.45
C ASP A 134 8.96 12.05 16.98
N GLU A 135 9.19 11.37 15.86
CA GLU A 135 10.50 11.27 15.21
C GLU A 135 10.79 12.43 14.23
N GLY A 136 9.95 13.49 14.21
CA GLY A 136 10.16 14.69 13.39
C GLY A 136 9.92 14.53 11.89
N ARG A 137 9.19 13.51 11.45
CA ARG A 137 8.83 13.29 10.03
C ARG A 137 7.39 13.71 9.76
N GLU A 138 7.12 14.16 8.53
CA GLU A 138 5.73 14.35 8.09
C GLU A 138 4.99 13.01 8.19
N THR A 139 3.84 13.01 8.86
CA THR A 139 3.15 11.78 9.28
C THR A 139 2.69 10.92 8.10
N SER A 140 2.23 11.55 7.00
CA SER A 140 1.82 10.80 5.82
C SER A 140 3.02 10.19 5.09
N PHE A 141 4.15 10.89 5.02
CA PHE A 141 5.41 10.38 4.46
C PHE A 141 5.90 9.17 5.25
N ALA A 142 5.99 9.32 6.58
CA ALA A 142 6.41 8.24 7.46
C ALA A 142 5.53 6.99 7.28
N THR A 143 4.20 7.17 7.32
CA THR A 143 3.24 6.06 7.27
C THR A 143 3.07 5.45 5.88
N ASN A 144 3.02 6.27 4.82
CA ASN A 144 2.66 5.79 3.48
C ASN A 144 3.85 5.27 2.68
N LEU A 145 5.07 5.69 3.02
CA LEU A 145 6.23 5.38 2.20
C LEU A 145 7.43 4.88 3.00
N LEU A 146 7.90 5.61 4.00
CA LEU A 146 9.14 5.29 4.70
C LEU A 146 9.04 3.94 5.44
N THR A 147 7.93 3.69 6.15
CA THR A 147 7.70 2.41 6.82
C THR A 147 7.59 1.23 5.83
N HIS A 148 6.97 1.43 4.65
CA HIS A 148 6.90 0.37 3.63
C HIS A 148 8.28 0.00 3.10
N PHE A 149 9.12 1.02 2.88
CA PHE A 149 10.50 0.83 2.48
C PHE A 149 11.30 0.11 3.57
N GLN A 150 11.27 0.61 4.82
CA GLN A 150 11.97 0.03 5.95
C GLN A 150 11.56 -1.43 6.20
N LEU A 151 10.27 -1.71 6.20
CA LEU A 151 9.76 -3.05 6.45
C LEU A 151 10.18 -4.04 5.34
N THR A 152 10.04 -3.64 4.08
CA THR A 152 10.42 -4.48 2.95
C THR A 152 11.93 -4.76 2.93
N GLU A 153 12.76 -3.72 2.99
CA GLU A 153 14.23 -3.87 3.04
C GLU A 153 14.68 -4.63 4.29
N GLY A 154 14.08 -4.35 5.44
CA GLY A 154 14.39 -5.02 6.71
C GLY A 154 14.08 -6.51 6.69
N LEU A 155 12.95 -6.92 6.11
CA LEU A 155 12.61 -8.34 5.95
C LEU A 155 13.58 -9.04 4.98
N ILE A 156 13.96 -8.39 3.88
CA ILE A 156 14.90 -8.94 2.90
C ILE A 156 16.31 -9.06 3.51
N ALA A 157 16.81 -8.00 4.14
CA ALA A 157 18.15 -7.96 4.71
C ALA A 157 18.36 -8.97 5.85
N ARG A 158 17.31 -9.22 6.63
CA ARG A 158 17.34 -10.20 7.74
C ARG A 158 17.02 -11.63 7.30
N GLY A 159 16.79 -11.89 6.00
CA GLY A 159 16.40 -13.19 5.49
C GLY A 159 15.02 -13.68 5.98
N LEU A 160 14.17 -12.74 6.42
CA LEU A 160 12.83 -13.03 6.92
C LEU A 160 11.78 -13.13 5.79
N LEU A 161 12.02 -12.53 4.62
CA LEU A 161 11.20 -12.77 3.45
C LEU A 161 11.66 -14.06 2.77
N ALA A 162 10.74 -15.01 2.59
CA ALA A 162 11.02 -16.31 2.00
C ALA A 162 11.53 -16.19 0.56
N ASP A 163 12.37 -17.14 0.13
CA ASP A 163 12.71 -17.26 -1.29
C ASP A 163 11.46 -17.64 -2.08
N GLY A 164 11.22 -16.93 -3.17
CA GLY A 164 9.93 -16.98 -3.86
C GLY A 164 8.80 -16.23 -3.14
N GLY A 165 9.12 -15.50 -2.08
CA GLY A 165 8.17 -14.68 -1.33
C GLY A 165 7.56 -13.57 -2.18
N LEU A 166 6.47 -13.03 -1.70
CA LEU A 166 5.64 -12.04 -2.39
C LEU A 166 5.49 -10.77 -1.55
N VAL A 167 5.69 -9.62 -2.18
CA VAL A 167 5.34 -8.31 -1.60
C VAL A 167 4.25 -7.66 -2.44
N ILE A 168 3.15 -7.24 -1.79
CA ILE A 168 2.06 -6.50 -2.42
C ILE A 168 2.00 -5.11 -1.82
N ASN A 169 2.24 -4.09 -2.63
CA ASN A 169 2.14 -2.69 -2.25
C ASN A 169 0.77 -2.14 -2.65
N MET A 170 0.03 -1.65 -1.65
CA MET A 170 -1.29 -1.04 -1.85
C MET A 170 -1.11 0.44 -2.23
N SER A 171 -1.08 0.73 -3.53
CA SER A 171 -1.05 2.09 -4.06
C SER A 171 -2.46 2.67 -4.22
N SER A 172 -2.62 3.70 -5.00
CA SER A 172 -3.89 4.40 -5.24
C SER A 172 -3.94 5.03 -6.63
N GLY A 173 -5.14 5.26 -7.15
CA GLY A 173 -5.34 6.05 -8.37
C GLY A 173 -4.79 7.48 -8.30
N GLY A 174 -4.54 8.02 -7.10
CA GLY A 174 -3.89 9.33 -6.91
C GLY A 174 -2.52 9.44 -7.58
N MET A 175 -1.80 8.33 -7.69
CA MET A 175 -0.48 8.27 -8.33
C MET A 175 -0.50 8.67 -9.82
N TYR A 176 -1.64 8.58 -10.50
CA TYR A 176 -1.76 8.96 -11.90
C TYR A 176 -1.64 10.48 -12.15
N ASN A 177 -1.73 11.29 -11.09
CA ASN A 177 -1.75 12.75 -11.21
C ASN A 177 -0.36 13.41 -11.10
N VAL A 178 0.64 12.67 -10.61
CA VAL A 178 1.97 13.21 -10.28
C VAL A 178 3.08 12.35 -10.88
N PRO A 179 4.23 12.96 -11.29
CA PRO A 179 5.46 12.23 -11.59
C PRO A 179 6.11 11.73 -10.29
N LEU A 180 7.19 10.96 -10.37
CA LEU A 180 8.10 10.79 -9.24
C LEU A 180 8.72 12.15 -8.90
N SER A 181 8.78 12.49 -7.62
CA SER A 181 9.50 13.66 -7.13
C SER A 181 9.95 13.42 -5.70
N VAL A 182 11.25 13.21 -5.52
CA VAL A 182 11.87 12.98 -4.20
C VAL A 182 11.69 14.20 -3.32
N ARG A 183 11.85 15.40 -3.87
CA ARG A 183 11.65 16.67 -3.16
C ARG A 183 10.25 16.84 -2.58
N ALA A 184 9.23 16.22 -3.20
CA ALA A 184 7.84 16.36 -2.79
C ALA A 184 7.36 15.27 -1.81
N LEU A 185 8.23 14.35 -1.39
CA LEU A 185 7.83 13.22 -0.55
C LEU A 185 7.65 13.61 0.91
N ASN A 186 8.51 14.48 1.44
CA ASN A 186 8.48 14.90 2.84
C ASN A 186 8.34 16.41 2.87
N ALA A 187 7.12 16.91 3.06
CA ALA A 187 6.87 18.34 3.13
C ALA A 187 7.58 18.93 4.37
N PRO A 188 8.30 20.05 4.23
CA PRO A 188 9.06 20.62 5.34
C PRO A 188 8.17 21.32 6.38
N ASP A 189 7.01 21.83 5.96
CA ASP A 189 6.11 22.62 6.81
C ASP A 189 4.66 22.59 6.29
N ALA A 190 3.76 23.20 7.05
CA ALA A 190 2.35 23.29 6.73
C ALA A 190 2.05 24.14 5.48
N GLN A 191 2.90 25.11 5.12
CA GLN A 191 2.69 25.98 3.97
C GLN A 191 2.94 25.25 2.66
N ALA A 192 3.91 24.33 2.64
CA ALA A 192 4.24 23.50 1.50
C ALA A 192 3.35 22.25 1.40
N TYR A 193 2.54 21.95 2.42
CA TYR A 193 1.76 20.72 2.50
C TYR A 193 0.44 20.82 1.74
N SER A 194 0.15 19.75 1.03
CA SER A 194 -1.18 19.43 0.48
C SER A 194 -1.39 17.93 0.61
N GLY A 195 -2.28 17.50 1.49
CA GLY A 195 -2.50 16.08 1.79
C GLY A 195 -2.79 15.22 0.57
N VAL A 196 -3.63 15.72 -0.34
CA VAL A 196 -3.94 15.02 -1.61
C VAL A 196 -2.71 14.91 -2.52
N ALA A 197 -1.88 15.96 -2.59
CA ALA A 197 -0.66 15.95 -3.39
C ALA A 197 0.40 15.03 -2.76
N ALA A 198 0.66 15.17 -1.47
CA ALA A 198 1.59 14.33 -0.71
C ALA A 198 1.22 12.85 -0.86
N TYR A 199 -0.05 12.52 -0.64
CA TYR A 199 -0.56 11.16 -0.86
C TYR A 199 -0.30 10.65 -2.28
N GLY A 200 -0.55 11.48 -3.29
CA GLY A 200 -0.27 11.16 -4.69
C GLY A 200 1.21 10.82 -4.94
N PHE A 201 2.14 11.64 -4.40
CA PHE A 201 3.58 11.43 -4.51
C PHE A 201 4.04 10.15 -3.79
N HIS A 202 3.54 9.88 -2.58
CA HIS A 202 3.84 8.64 -1.86
C HIS A 202 3.38 7.42 -2.65
N LYS A 203 2.16 7.45 -3.20
CA LYS A 203 1.61 6.35 -3.98
C LYS A 203 2.32 6.16 -5.34
N ARG A 204 2.86 7.23 -5.93
CA ARG A 204 3.76 7.15 -7.10
C ARG A 204 5.09 6.51 -6.73
N ALA A 205 5.71 6.92 -5.63
CA ALA A 205 6.97 6.35 -5.16
C ALA A 205 6.84 4.84 -4.86
N GLN A 206 5.71 4.38 -4.32
CA GLN A 206 5.46 2.94 -4.13
C GLN A 206 5.49 2.15 -5.45
N VAL A 207 4.99 2.73 -6.55
CA VAL A 207 5.06 2.09 -7.89
C VAL A 207 6.52 1.94 -8.32
N VAL A 208 7.30 3.01 -8.20
CA VAL A 208 8.73 3.01 -8.59
C VAL A 208 9.53 2.02 -7.73
N LEU A 209 9.35 2.01 -6.42
CA LEU A 209 9.99 1.05 -5.50
C LEU A 209 9.64 -0.39 -5.86
N THR A 210 8.38 -0.67 -6.22
CA THR A 210 7.97 -2.03 -6.60
C THR A 210 8.74 -2.52 -7.81
N THR A 211 8.88 -1.68 -8.84
CA THR A 211 9.64 -2.00 -10.04
C THR A 211 11.14 -2.17 -9.73
N TYR A 212 11.69 -1.30 -8.88
CA TYR A 212 13.07 -1.39 -8.42
C TYR A 212 13.34 -2.73 -7.71
N TRP A 213 12.53 -3.11 -6.74
CA TRP A 213 12.66 -4.37 -6.02
C TRP A 213 12.49 -5.59 -6.93
N GLN A 214 11.55 -5.55 -7.87
CA GLN A 214 11.33 -6.64 -8.81
C GLN A 214 12.58 -6.90 -9.66
N ARG A 215 13.28 -5.85 -10.12
CA ARG A 215 14.52 -5.97 -10.89
C ARG A 215 15.67 -6.46 -10.00
N ARG A 216 15.81 -5.89 -8.80
CA ARG A 216 16.91 -6.17 -7.88
C ARG A 216 16.90 -7.60 -7.34
N HIS A 217 15.72 -8.17 -7.12
CA HIS A 217 15.56 -9.49 -6.49
C HIS A 217 15.04 -10.57 -7.45
N ALA A 218 15.18 -10.37 -8.74
CA ALA A 218 14.73 -11.32 -9.76
C ALA A 218 15.38 -12.72 -9.61
N SER A 219 16.67 -12.78 -9.25
CA SER A 219 17.42 -14.04 -9.04
C SER A 219 16.88 -14.86 -7.84
N ARG A 220 16.31 -14.24 -6.83
CA ARG A 220 15.72 -14.91 -5.65
C ARG A 220 14.29 -15.37 -5.88
N ARG A 221 13.76 -15.24 -7.08
CA ARG A 221 12.37 -15.58 -7.46
C ARG A 221 11.31 -14.84 -6.63
N MET A 222 11.70 -13.79 -5.89
CA MET A 222 10.79 -12.93 -5.17
C MET A 222 9.91 -12.16 -6.16
N ARG A 223 8.65 -11.93 -5.80
CA ARG A 223 7.71 -11.17 -6.62
C ARG A 223 7.26 -9.91 -5.88
N PHE A 224 7.21 -8.83 -6.61
CA PHE A 224 6.76 -7.53 -6.07
C PHE A 224 5.66 -6.99 -6.96
N TYR A 225 4.47 -6.87 -6.41
CA TYR A 225 3.34 -6.28 -7.11
C TYR A 225 2.91 -4.97 -6.46
N VAL A 226 2.47 -4.05 -7.29
CA VAL A 226 1.75 -2.85 -6.84
C VAL A 226 0.36 -2.87 -7.42
N MET A 227 -0.63 -2.62 -6.59
CA MET A 227 -2.02 -2.58 -7.02
C MET A 227 -2.72 -1.34 -6.47
N HIS A 228 -3.86 -0.99 -7.08
CA HIS A 228 -4.76 -0.03 -6.47
C HIS A 228 -6.18 -0.60 -6.35
N PRO A 229 -6.89 -0.29 -5.23
CA PRO A 229 -8.15 -0.95 -4.88
C PRO A 229 -9.38 -0.38 -5.59
N GLY A 230 -9.21 0.63 -6.44
CA GLY A 230 -10.33 1.49 -6.87
C GLY A 230 -10.73 2.47 -5.76
N TRP A 231 -11.94 2.97 -5.82
CA TRP A 231 -12.48 3.87 -4.80
C TRP A 231 -13.23 3.07 -3.75
N ALA A 232 -12.51 2.68 -2.70
CA ALA A 232 -13.05 1.90 -1.60
C ALA A 232 -13.51 2.80 -0.45
N ASP A 233 -14.65 2.49 0.16
CA ASP A 233 -15.18 3.18 1.36
C ASP A 233 -14.39 2.75 2.60
N THR A 234 -13.30 3.44 2.87
CA THR A 234 -12.42 3.20 4.02
C THR A 234 -12.53 4.32 5.04
N GLU A 235 -12.07 4.07 6.27
CA GLU A 235 -12.01 5.13 7.30
C GLU A 235 -11.15 6.32 6.85
N GLY A 236 -10.07 6.09 6.10
CA GLY A 236 -9.27 7.16 5.50
C GLY A 236 -10.11 8.05 4.58
N VAL A 237 -10.90 7.46 3.68
CA VAL A 237 -11.81 8.22 2.79
C VAL A 237 -12.90 8.96 3.56
N LYS A 238 -13.43 8.35 4.62
CA LYS A 238 -14.45 9.00 5.47
C LYS A 238 -13.91 10.26 6.14
N ARG A 239 -12.68 10.20 6.65
CA ARG A 239 -12.05 11.31 7.39
C ARG A 239 -11.56 12.40 6.47
N SER A 240 -10.83 12.06 5.42
CA SER A 240 -10.09 13.03 4.61
C SER A 240 -10.84 13.51 3.37
N MET A 241 -11.87 12.79 2.93
CA MET A 241 -12.67 13.19 1.76
C MET A 241 -14.19 13.07 2.02
N PRO A 242 -14.73 13.74 3.05
CA PRO A 242 -16.14 13.57 3.44
C PRO A 242 -17.13 14.01 2.34
N ARG A 243 -16.81 15.06 1.57
CA ARG A 243 -17.64 15.51 0.45
C ARG A 243 -17.64 14.52 -0.71
N PHE A 244 -16.47 14.00 -1.07
CA PHE A 244 -16.31 12.97 -2.09
C PHE A 244 -17.11 11.72 -1.70
N ARG A 245 -16.95 11.24 -0.46
CA ARG A 245 -17.69 10.10 0.06
C ARG A 245 -19.19 10.34 0.04
N ARG A 246 -19.67 11.53 0.46
CA ARG A 246 -21.12 11.86 0.47
C ARG A 246 -21.73 11.71 -0.93
N ILE A 247 -21.04 12.15 -1.97
CA ILE A 247 -21.53 12.12 -3.36
C ILE A 247 -21.49 10.69 -3.93
N LEU A 248 -20.44 9.92 -3.63
CA LEU A 248 -20.18 8.63 -4.27
C LEU A 248 -20.46 7.41 -3.39
N LYS A 249 -21.00 7.59 -2.17
CA LYS A 249 -21.18 6.53 -1.17
C LYS A 249 -21.87 5.28 -1.74
N SER A 250 -22.89 5.46 -2.55
CA SER A 250 -23.67 4.36 -3.16
C SER A 250 -22.89 3.56 -4.22
N VAL A 251 -21.80 4.12 -4.72
CA VAL A 251 -20.98 3.48 -5.78
C VAL A 251 -19.53 3.22 -5.35
N LEU A 252 -19.15 3.59 -4.13
CA LEU A 252 -17.86 3.19 -3.57
C LEU A 252 -17.79 1.68 -3.39
N ARG A 253 -16.61 1.11 -3.56
CA ARG A 253 -16.35 -0.31 -3.30
C ARG A 253 -16.37 -0.59 -1.81
N ASP A 254 -16.86 -1.74 -1.44
CA ASP A 254 -16.62 -2.30 -0.12
C ASP A 254 -15.16 -2.77 0.04
N ALA A 255 -14.80 -3.14 1.26
CA ALA A 255 -13.44 -3.60 1.54
C ALA A 255 -13.09 -4.91 0.82
N TRP A 256 -14.05 -5.78 0.60
CA TRP A 256 -13.84 -7.05 -0.11
C TRP A 256 -13.55 -6.83 -1.59
N SER A 257 -14.35 -6.02 -2.26
CA SER A 257 -14.17 -5.67 -3.67
C SER A 257 -12.85 -4.91 -3.89
N GLY A 258 -12.47 -4.04 -2.94
CA GLY A 258 -11.21 -3.32 -2.99
C GLY A 258 -9.98 -4.20 -2.75
N SER A 259 -10.11 -5.28 -1.98
CA SER A 259 -9.01 -6.20 -1.66
C SER A 259 -8.87 -7.37 -2.65
N ASP A 260 -9.86 -7.61 -3.48
CA ASP A 260 -9.93 -8.76 -4.39
C ASP A 260 -8.65 -8.96 -5.23
N THR A 261 -8.14 -7.89 -5.83
CA THR A 261 -6.94 -7.97 -6.67
C THR A 261 -5.69 -8.39 -5.86
N ALA A 262 -5.56 -7.96 -4.60
CA ALA A 262 -4.43 -8.39 -3.76
C ALA A 262 -4.49 -9.91 -3.49
N ILE A 263 -5.66 -10.43 -3.19
CA ILE A 263 -5.88 -11.86 -2.96
C ILE A 263 -5.63 -12.65 -4.24
N TRP A 264 -6.15 -12.16 -5.37
CA TRP A 264 -5.92 -12.79 -6.67
C TRP A 264 -4.44 -12.80 -7.06
N LEU A 265 -3.70 -11.72 -6.84
CA LEU A 265 -2.25 -11.64 -7.07
C LEU A 265 -1.49 -12.68 -6.25
N ALA A 266 -1.87 -12.86 -4.99
CA ALA A 266 -1.25 -13.84 -4.12
C ALA A 266 -1.56 -15.29 -4.56
N ALA A 267 -2.78 -15.55 -5.00
CA ALA A 267 -3.21 -16.88 -5.41
C ALA A 267 -2.62 -17.30 -6.77
N THR A 268 -2.55 -16.36 -7.73
CA THR A 268 -2.17 -16.70 -9.11
C THR A 268 -0.73 -16.38 -9.45
N ARG A 269 -0.11 -15.44 -8.71
CA ARG A 269 1.27 -14.98 -8.93
C ARG A 269 1.60 -14.75 -10.41
N PRO A 270 0.81 -13.93 -11.12
CA PRO A 270 0.95 -13.77 -12.56
C PRO A 270 2.35 -13.30 -12.94
N THR A 271 2.79 -13.69 -14.12
CA THR A 271 4.05 -13.18 -14.67
C THR A 271 3.94 -11.67 -14.83
N GLN A 272 4.91 -10.96 -14.28
CA GLN A 272 4.95 -9.50 -14.36
C GLN A 272 5.34 -9.11 -15.78
N ALA A 273 4.62 -8.12 -16.35
CA ALA A 273 5.05 -7.52 -17.60
C ALA A 273 6.45 -6.93 -17.44
N ALA A 274 7.24 -6.95 -18.52
CA ALA A 274 8.59 -6.37 -18.53
C ALA A 274 8.59 -4.85 -18.24
N GLU A 275 7.47 -4.18 -18.47
CA GLU A 275 7.26 -2.76 -18.23
C GLU A 275 6.63 -2.50 -16.87
N GLU A 276 6.79 -1.26 -16.39
CA GLU A 276 6.11 -0.79 -15.17
C GLU A 276 4.60 -0.93 -15.29
N ALA A 277 4.00 -1.65 -14.36
CA ALA A 277 2.56 -1.87 -14.33
C ALA A 277 2.00 -1.76 -12.92
N ILE A 278 0.79 -1.23 -12.83
CA ILE A 278 -0.03 -1.28 -11.62
C ILE A 278 -1.20 -2.24 -11.84
N TRP A 279 -1.42 -3.13 -10.91
CA TRP A 279 -2.52 -4.08 -10.99
C TRP A 279 -3.83 -3.44 -10.54
N PHE A 280 -4.83 -3.55 -11.40
CA PHE A 280 -6.17 -3.06 -11.11
C PHE A 280 -7.21 -4.00 -11.70
N ASP A 281 -8.10 -4.50 -10.83
CA ASP A 281 -9.13 -5.46 -11.20
C ASP A 281 -8.56 -6.63 -12.01
N ARG A 282 -7.58 -7.30 -11.39
CA ARG A 282 -6.89 -8.49 -11.90
C ARG A 282 -6.19 -8.32 -13.24
N LYS A 283 -5.94 -7.08 -13.67
CA LYS A 283 -5.25 -6.78 -14.92
C LYS A 283 -4.15 -5.76 -14.71
N ALA A 284 -2.98 -6.02 -15.31
CA ALA A 284 -1.90 -5.05 -15.37
C ALA A 284 -2.33 -3.83 -16.21
N ARG A 285 -2.07 -2.63 -15.70
CA ARG A 285 -2.42 -1.35 -16.31
C ARG A 285 -1.17 -0.46 -16.40
N PRO A 286 -1.09 0.40 -17.43
CA PRO A 286 -0.01 1.37 -17.50
C PRO A 286 0.04 2.26 -16.27
N VAL A 287 1.23 2.59 -15.80
CA VAL A 287 1.44 3.48 -14.66
C VAL A 287 1.35 4.95 -15.03
N HIS A 288 1.42 5.27 -16.31
CA HIS A 288 1.31 6.63 -16.84
C HIS A 288 0.08 6.76 -17.73
N VAL A 289 -0.88 7.59 -17.28
CA VAL A 289 -2.10 7.93 -18.02
C VAL A 289 -2.00 9.31 -18.64
N TYR A 290 -1.19 10.18 -18.03
CA TYR A 290 -0.91 11.53 -18.50
C TYR A 290 0.58 11.68 -18.81
N GLU A 291 0.91 12.25 -19.98
CA GLU A 291 2.29 12.41 -20.43
C GLU A 291 3.19 13.14 -19.42
N ARG A 292 2.65 14.18 -18.79
CA ARG A 292 3.38 14.95 -17.75
C ARG A 292 3.90 14.10 -16.58
N THR A 293 3.38 12.88 -16.37
CA THR A 293 3.81 12.00 -15.28
C THR A 293 4.97 11.10 -15.66
N ARG A 294 5.34 11.03 -16.96
CA ARG A 294 6.49 10.29 -17.47
C ARG A 294 7.81 11.00 -17.23
N HIS A 295 7.75 12.33 -17.19
CA HIS A 295 8.96 13.16 -17.07
C HIS A 295 9.23 13.43 -15.59
N SER A 296 10.31 12.84 -15.10
CA SER A 296 10.87 13.05 -13.76
C SER A 296 12.37 13.25 -13.88
N ALA A 297 12.93 14.16 -13.09
CA ALA A 297 14.36 14.26 -12.89
C ALA A 297 14.89 13.21 -11.91
N ASP A 298 13.98 12.62 -11.11
CA ASP A 298 14.32 11.62 -10.11
C ASP A 298 14.20 10.21 -10.69
N THR A 299 15.08 9.32 -10.27
CA THR A 299 15.12 7.91 -10.64
C THR A 299 14.76 7.00 -9.47
N ALA A 300 14.65 5.71 -9.70
CA ALA A 300 14.44 4.73 -8.62
C ALA A 300 15.64 4.73 -7.65
N GLU A 301 16.83 4.90 -8.16
CA GLU A 301 18.08 4.94 -7.38
C GLU A 301 18.14 6.18 -6.49
N THR A 302 17.75 7.36 -6.99
CA THR A 302 17.67 8.59 -6.18
C THR A 302 16.60 8.47 -5.11
N LEU A 303 15.47 7.83 -5.39
CA LEU A 303 14.43 7.54 -4.41
C LEU A 303 14.94 6.62 -3.29
N VAL A 304 15.58 5.52 -3.65
CA VAL A 304 16.14 4.55 -2.68
C VAL A 304 17.23 5.20 -1.83
N ALA A 305 18.13 5.95 -2.43
CA ALA A 305 19.18 6.68 -1.70
C ALA A 305 18.58 7.66 -0.69
N TYR A 306 17.57 8.43 -1.10
CA TYR A 306 16.85 9.34 -0.22
C TYR A 306 16.20 8.64 0.98
N LEU A 307 15.44 7.56 0.73
CA LEU A 307 14.76 6.83 1.81
C LEU A 307 15.77 6.14 2.75
N THR A 308 16.88 5.65 2.22
CA THR A 308 17.97 5.08 3.02
C THR A 308 18.61 6.15 3.92
N ALA A 309 18.85 7.34 3.40
CA ALA A 309 19.38 8.46 4.19
C ALA A 309 18.39 8.91 5.27
N GLU A 310 17.08 8.94 4.98
CA GLU A 310 16.06 9.26 5.98
C GLU A 310 16.03 8.24 7.13
N LEU A 311 16.20 6.95 6.85
CA LEU A 311 16.31 5.91 7.90
C LEU A 311 17.62 6.00 8.70
N ALA A 312 18.74 6.36 8.05
CA ALA A 312 20.01 6.52 8.74
C ALA A 312 19.98 7.68 9.77
N ARG A 313 19.42 8.82 9.37
CA ARG A 313 19.26 9.99 10.27
C ARG A 313 18.47 9.69 11.56
N LEU A 314 17.53 8.76 11.49
CA LEU A 314 16.75 8.36 12.66
C LEU A 314 17.56 7.48 13.62
N ARG A 315 18.47 6.66 13.10
CA ARG A 315 19.36 5.84 13.92
C ARG A 315 20.43 6.65 14.63
N GLU A 316 20.85 7.78 14.06
CA GLU A 316 21.80 8.69 14.66
C GLU A 316 21.18 9.59 15.74
N ALA A 317 19.85 9.79 15.69
CA ALA A 317 19.10 10.62 16.62
C ALA A 317 18.52 9.84 17.82
N ALA A 318 18.52 8.52 17.79
CA ALA A 318 18.01 7.60 18.81
C ALA A 318 19.12 7.10 19.73
#